data_74b90c48193edf5c7bc8daa9462d87fa
#
_entry.id   74b90c48193edf5c7bc8daa9462d87fa
#
_cell.length_a   1.000
_cell.length_b   1.000
_cell.length_c   1.000
_cell.angle_alpha   90.00
_cell.angle_beta   90.00
_cell.angle_gamma   90.00
#
_symmetry.space_group_name_H-M   'P 1'
#
loop_
_entity.id
_entity.type
_entity.pdbx_description
1 polymer ?
#
loop_
_entity_poly.entity_id
_entity_poly.type
_entity_poly.pdbx_seq_one_letter_code
_entity_poly.pdbx_strand_id
1 'polypeptide(L)'
;MYMKQYPLVSAISRPLITKHLVQAAQEFGGTHVSHGCTGKGNDQVRFEVSFRALDPSLDIIAPARDYAWTRDKAIAFAEEIKLPIEQSAASPFSIDQNVWGRAVETGYLEDLWNAPTKDAYAYTEEPGLGNAPDEVVISFEKGKPVAIDGKQVTVLQAIEELNRRAGAQGVGRLDMVEDRLVGIKSREIYEAPGAITLIRAHEALEDVTLERELARYKRLTDARWSEEVYDGLWYSPLKRSLDAFIAESQEHVTGDIRLVLHAGQIIVNGRRSPQSLYDFSLATYDTGDAFDQTAAKGFVQLHGLSTEIANKRDRDGGFPTSENGQ
;
A
#
# COMPACT_ATOMS: atom_id res chain seq x y z
N MET A 1 1.48 -1.12 -2.44
CA MET A 1 2.05 -0.38 -1.26
C MET A 1 3.20 0.50 -1.71
N TYR A 2 3.21 1.78 -1.32
CA TYR A 2 4.32 2.69 -1.58
C TYR A 2 5.57 2.24 -0.84
N MET A 3 6.73 2.29 -1.51
CA MET A 3 8.02 1.78 -1.00
C MET A 3 7.94 0.34 -0.44
N LYS A 4 7.00 -0.48 -0.91
CA LYS A 4 6.72 -1.86 -0.48
C LYS A 4 6.26 -2.03 0.98
N GLN A 5 5.97 -0.96 1.68
CA GLN A 5 5.60 -0.97 3.10
C GLN A 5 4.33 -0.16 3.39
N TYR A 6 4.26 1.08 2.93
CA TYR A 6 3.19 2.00 3.27
C TYR A 6 1.89 1.68 2.55
N PRO A 7 0.81 1.33 3.26
CA PRO A 7 -0.50 1.03 2.68
C PRO A 7 -1.30 2.29 2.30
N LEU A 8 -0.67 3.45 2.21
CA LEU A 8 -1.22 4.72 1.74
C LEU A 8 -2.36 5.29 2.62
N VAL A 9 -2.30 5.10 3.93
CA VAL A 9 -3.36 5.44 4.90
C VAL A 9 -3.93 6.85 4.69
N SER A 10 -3.08 7.88 4.72
CA SER A 10 -3.49 9.27 4.50
C SER A 10 -3.70 9.57 3.02
N ALA A 11 -2.85 9.02 2.14
CA ALA A 11 -2.84 9.37 0.74
C ALA A 11 -4.14 8.99 0.00
N ILE A 12 -4.78 7.86 0.34
CA ILE A 12 -6.05 7.44 -0.28
C ILE A 12 -7.27 8.19 0.27
N SER A 13 -7.18 8.79 1.46
CA SER A 13 -8.31 9.52 2.06
C SER A 13 -8.48 10.93 1.49
N ARG A 14 -7.39 11.59 1.12
CA ARG A 14 -7.40 13.01 0.68
C ARG A 14 -8.19 13.24 -0.61
N PRO A 15 -8.09 12.41 -1.66
CA PRO A 15 -8.93 12.54 -2.84
C PRO A 15 -10.44 12.45 -2.56
N LEU A 16 -10.84 11.57 -1.63
CA LEU A 16 -12.24 11.43 -1.22
C LEU A 16 -12.73 12.69 -0.49
N ILE A 17 -11.95 13.19 0.46
CA ILE A 17 -12.25 14.42 1.20
C ILE A 17 -12.37 15.58 0.21
N THR A 18 -11.42 15.72 -0.71
CA THR A 18 -11.41 16.77 -1.72
C THR A 18 -12.65 16.74 -2.60
N LYS A 19 -13.07 15.54 -3.04
CA LYS A 19 -14.29 15.37 -3.82
C LYS A 19 -15.51 15.95 -3.10
N HIS A 20 -15.67 15.64 -1.81
CA HIS A 20 -16.79 16.15 -1.03
C HIS A 20 -16.70 17.66 -0.77
N LEU A 21 -15.50 18.20 -0.57
CA LEU A 21 -15.31 19.66 -0.42
C LEU A 21 -15.66 20.41 -1.70
N VAL A 22 -15.26 19.90 -2.87
CA VAL A 22 -15.63 20.50 -4.16
C VAL A 22 -17.14 20.42 -4.39
N GLN A 23 -17.75 19.28 -4.10
CA GLN A 23 -19.21 19.12 -4.18
C GLN A 23 -19.94 20.12 -3.28
N ALA A 24 -19.49 20.28 -2.03
CA ALA A 24 -20.07 21.27 -1.12
C ALA A 24 -19.88 22.70 -1.62
N ALA A 25 -18.68 23.06 -2.10
CA ALA A 25 -18.46 24.39 -2.69
C ALA A 25 -19.43 24.67 -3.85
N GLN A 26 -19.62 23.72 -4.75
CA GLN A 26 -20.55 23.83 -5.87
C GLN A 26 -22.02 23.94 -5.40
N GLU A 27 -22.43 23.13 -4.42
CA GLU A 27 -23.79 23.12 -3.88
C GLU A 27 -24.15 24.45 -3.20
N PHE A 28 -23.20 25.03 -2.46
CA PHE A 28 -23.42 26.27 -1.71
C PHE A 28 -22.97 27.53 -2.45
N GLY A 29 -22.55 27.43 -3.71
CA GLY A 29 -22.08 28.55 -4.51
C GLY A 29 -20.77 29.15 -3.98
N GLY A 30 -19.94 28.36 -3.33
CA GLY A 30 -18.63 28.77 -2.84
C GLY A 30 -17.64 28.93 -3.99
N THR A 31 -16.79 29.94 -3.92
CA THR A 31 -15.71 30.20 -4.88
C THR A 31 -14.33 29.83 -4.36
N HIS A 32 -14.24 29.44 -3.08
CA HIS A 32 -12.99 29.11 -2.40
C HIS A 32 -13.13 27.81 -1.62
N VAL A 33 -12.00 27.09 -1.54
CA VAL A 33 -11.81 25.93 -0.63
C VAL A 33 -10.59 26.20 0.24
N SER A 34 -10.59 25.64 1.46
CA SER A 34 -9.50 25.87 2.40
C SER A 34 -8.98 24.57 3.01
N HIS A 35 -7.68 24.56 3.34
CA HIS A 35 -7.06 23.49 4.13
C HIS A 35 -6.03 24.03 5.11
N GLY A 36 -5.80 23.29 6.21
CA GLY A 36 -4.85 23.66 7.29
C GLY A 36 -3.47 22.99 7.16
N CYS A 37 -3.10 22.45 5.98
CA CYS A 37 -1.83 21.73 5.81
C CYS A 37 -0.65 22.69 5.80
N THR A 38 0.47 22.24 6.40
CA THR A 38 1.75 22.97 6.36
C THR A 38 2.48 22.76 5.04
N GLY A 39 3.43 23.64 4.72
CA GLY A 39 4.26 23.53 3.51
C GLY A 39 5.28 22.36 3.52
N LYS A 40 5.46 21.67 4.65
CA LYS A 40 6.38 20.53 4.78
C LYS A 40 5.72 19.17 4.47
N GLY A 41 4.39 19.08 4.58
CA GLY A 41 3.66 17.83 4.41
C GLY A 41 3.23 17.56 2.97
N ASN A 42 3.02 16.30 2.63
CA ASN A 42 2.49 15.88 1.33
C ASN A 42 1.01 16.25 1.15
N ASP A 43 0.26 16.40 2.24
CA ASP A 43 -1.19 16.57 2.20
C ASP A 43 -1.62 17.84 1.47
N GLN A 44 -0.85 18.93 1.58
CA GLN A 44 -1.12 20.15 0.79
C GLN A 44 -1.12 19.84 -0.72
N VAL A 45 -0.18 19.02 -1.20
CA VAL A 45 -0.11 18.64 -2.60
C VAL A 45 -1.31 17.79 -2.98
N ARG A 46 -1.65 16.80 -2.15
CA ARG A 46 -2.80 15.91 -2.37
C ARG A 46 -4.12 16.67 -2.45
N PHE A 47 -4.34 17.63 -1.56
CA PHE A 47 -5.52 18.49 -1.60
C PHE A 47 -5.54 19.42 -2.81
N GLU A 48 -4.49 20.21 -3.03
CA GLU A 48 -4.51 21.25 -4.05
C GLU A 48 -4.51 20.69 -5.47
N VAL A 49 -3.72 19.64 -5.74
CA VAL A 49 -3.75 18.96 -7.05
C VAL A 49 -5.12 18.36 -7.32
N SER A 50 -5.75 17.76 -6.30
CA SER A 50 -7.09 17.20 -6.43
C SER A 50 -8.16 18.29 -6.61
N PHE A 51 -8.09 19.43 -5.91
CA PHE A 51 -9.00 20.57 -6.13
C PHE A 51 -8.92 21.06 -7.58
N ARG A 52 -7.70 21.31 -8.08
CA ARG A 52 -7.49 21.78 -9.45
C ARG A 52 -7.94 20.78 -10.51
N ALA A 53 -7.81 19.48 -10.22
CA ALA A 53 -8.27 18.42 -11.13
C ALA A 53 -9.80 18.31 -11.20
N LEU A 54 -10.48 18.58 -10.08
CA LEU A 54 -11.94 18.47 -9.98
C LEU A 54 -12.66 19.76 -10.39
N ASP A 55 -12.14 20.91 -9.97
CA ASP A 55 -12.71 22.22 -10.31
C ASP A 55 -11.61 23.30 -10.29
N PRO A 56 -11.03 23.62 -11.45
CA PRO A 56 -9.95 24.62 -11.55
C PRO A 56 -10.40 26.07 -11.31
N SER A 57 -11.72 26.32 -11.21
CA SER A 57 -12.26 27.66 -10.94
C SER A 57 -12.26 28.03 -9.45
N LEU A 58 -12.06 27.06 -8.57
CA LEU A 58 -11.99 27.29 -7.12
C LEU A 58 -10.64 27.86 -6.71
N ASP A 59 -10.66 28.97 -5.96
CA ASP A 59 -9.49 29.50 -5.31
C ASP A 59 -9.18 28.71 -4.04
N ILE A 60 -7.88 28.56 -3.72
CA ILE A 60 -7.40 27.75 -2.60
C ILE A 60 -6.81 28.66 -1.52
N ILE A 61 -7.26 28.48 -0.28
CA ILE A 61 -6.78 29.22 0.89
C ILE A 61 -6.03 28.23 1.80
N ALA A 62 -4.74 28.44 2.02
CA ALA A 62 -3.87 27.55 2.81
C ALA A 62 -3.15 28.32 3.95
N PRO A 63 -3.86 28.84 4.97
CA PRO A 63 -3.31 29.81 5.92
C PRO A 63 -2.14 29.26 6.74
N ALA A 64 -2.17 27.99 7.12
CA ALA A 64 -1.07 27.41 7.88
C ALA A 64 0.27 27.42 7.10
N ARG A 65 0.21 27.19 5.79
CA ARG A 65 1.37 27.31 4.90
C ARG A 65 1.72 28.77 4.63
N ASP A 66 0.74 29.56 4.20
CA ASP A 66 0.96 30.88 3.65
C ASP A 66 1.48 31.88 4.72
N TYR A 67 1.09 31.68 5.98
CA TYR A 67 1.61 32.45 7.12
C TYR A 67 2.75 31.74 7.88
N ALA A 68 3.27 30.63 7.36
CA ALA A 68 4.34 29.84 7.97
C ALA A 68 4.07 29.52 9.45
N TRP A 69 2.85 29.06 9.75
CA TRP A 69 2.46 28.69 11.10
C TRP A 69 3.22 27.44 11.58
N THR A 70 3.81 27.56 12.76
CA THR A 70 4.32 26.42 13.52
C THR A 70 3.22 25.89 14.44
N ARG A 71 3.41 24.68 14.96
CA ARG A 71 2.49 24.08 15.93
C ARG A 71 2.28 24.99 17.14
N ASP A 72 3.37 25.54 17.68
CA ASP A 72 3.30 26.43 18.88
C ASP A 72 2.50 27.70 18.59
N LYS A 73 2.70 28.32 17.41
CA LYS A 73 1.92 29.49 16.99
C LYS A 73 0.44 29.15 16.83
N ALA A 74 0.10 27.97 16.28
CA ALA A 74 -1.29 27.55 16.12
C ALA A 74 -1.96 27.29 17.47
N ILE A 75 -1.26 26.66 18.41
CA ILE A 75 -1.76 26.44 19.79
C ILE A 75 -1.98 27.79 20.49
N ALA A 76 -0.98 28.68 20.47
CA ALA A 76 -1.08 29.99 21.09
C ALA A 76 -2.26 30.81 20.52
N PHE A 77 -2.46 30.81 19.23
CA PHE A 77 -3.58 31.46 18.57
C PHE A 77 -4.93 30.84 18.99
N ALA A 78 -5.01 29.51 19.04
CA ALA A 78 -6.22 28.83 19.49
C ALA A 78 -6.58 29.14 20.93
N GLU A 79 -5.58 29.28 21.84
CA GLU A 79 -5.75 29.70 23.21
C GLU A 79 -6.23 31.16 23.29
N GLU A 80 -5.62 32.06 22.49
CA GLU A 80 -6.00 33.49 22.44
C GLU A 80 -7.48 33.68 22.09
N ILE A 81 -7.95 32.95 21.06
CA ILE A 81 -9.35 33.08 20.59
C ILE A 81 -10.29 32.04 21.23
N LYS A 82 -9.79 31.26 22.21
CA LYS A 82 -10.56 30.25 22.98
C LYS A 82 -11.22 29.20 22.10
N LEU A 83 -10.51 28.69 21.08
CA LEU A 83 -10.98 27.56 20.29
C LEU A 83 -10.97 26.28 21.15
N PRO A 84 -12.02 25.45 21.09
CA PRO A 84 -12.06 24.17 21.77
C PRO A 84 -11.21 23.13 21.00
N ILE A 85 -9.89 23.16 21.22
CA ILE A 85 -8.96 22.17 20.68
C ILE A 85 -8.53 21.19 21.76
N GLU A 86 -8.45 19.91 21.41
CA GLU A 86 -7.98 18.86 22.32
C GLU A 86 -6.44 18.74 22.35
N GLN A 87 -5.77 19.24 21.33
CA GLN A 87 -4.31 19.23 21.25
C GLN A 87 -3.71 20.24 22.22
N SER A 88 -2.78 19.76 23.03
CA SER A 88 -1.96 20.58 23.92
C SER A 88 -0.49 20.47 23.52
N ALA A 89 0.34 21.38 24.06
CA ALA A 89 1.80 21.28 23.95
C ALA A 89 2.36 19.98 24.55
N ALA A 90 1.58 19.30 25.40
CA ALA A 90 1.94 18.04 26.04
C ALA A 90 1.66 16.81 25.17
N SER A 91 0.90 16.91 24.05
CA SER A 91 0.71 15.79 23.13
C SER A 91 1.98 15.60 22.28
N PRO A 92 2.71 14.48 22.42
CA PRO A 92 4.01 14.34 21.80
C PRO A 92 3.94 14.12 20.28
N PHE A 93 2.78 13.70 19.75
CA PHE A 93 2.62 13.25 18.38
C PHE A 93 1.62 14.05 17.57
N SER A 94 1.86 14.10 16.24
CA SER A 94 0.85 14.39 15.24
C SER A 94 0.24 13.07 14.77
N ILE A 95 -1.10 12.99 14.75
CA ILE A 95 -1.82 11.75 14.45
C ILE A 95 -2.84 12.00 13.34
N ASP A 96 -2.83 11.12 12.34
CA ASP A 96 -3.87 11.02 11.32
C ASP A 96 -4.42 9.59 11.30
N GLN A 97 -5.74 9.42 11.26
CA GLN A 97 -6.35 8.09 11.33
C GLN A 97 -7.65 7.98 10.55
N ASN A 98 -7.88 6.81 10.03
CA ASN A 98 -9.13 6.42 9.37
C ASN A 98 -9.33 4.90 9.51
N VAL A 99 -10.39 4.35 8.90
CA VAL A 99 -10.67 2.91 8.98
C VAL A 99 -9.56 2.04 8.40
N TRP A 100 -8.76 2.57 7.47
CA TRP A 100 -7.67 1.85 6.80
C TRP A 100 -6.39 1.77 7.62
N GLY A 101 -6.16 2.74 8.51
CA GLY A 101 -5.01 2.74 9.39
C GLY A 101 -4.79 4.07 10.11
N ARG A 102 -3.69 4.14 10.84
CA ARG A 102 -3.28 5.26 11.66
C ARG A 102 -1.81 5.59 11.40
N ALA A 103 -1.51 6.89 11.25
CA ALA A 103 -0.17 7.44 11.11
C ALA A 103 0.17 8.26 12.34
N VAL A 104 1.40 8.14 12.83
CA VAL A 104 1.94 8.87 13.99
C VAL A 104 3.30 9.41 13.63
N GLU A 105 3.48 10.71 13.77
CA GLU A 105 4.73 11.40 13.46
C GLU A 105 5.04 12.48 14.50
N THR A 106 6.22 13.09 14.41
CA THR A 106 6.70 14.22 15.21
C THR A 106 7.17 13.87 16.63
N GLY A 107 7.57 14.88 17.36
CA GLY A 107 8.08 14.74 18.71
C GLY A 107 9.38 13.96 18.77
N TYR A 108 9.54 13.12 19.78
CA TYR A 108 10.78 12.34 19.95
C TYR A 108 11.01 11.27 18.86
N LEU A 109 10.00 10.95 18.02
CA LEU A 109 10.14 10.06 16.88
C LEU A 109 11.01 10.67 15.75
N GLU A 110 11.21 11.99 15.74
CA GLU A 110 12.07 12.67 14.76
C GLU A 110 13.54 12.29 14.90
N ASP A 111 13.97 11.84 16.09
CA ASP A 111 15.27 11.16 16.25
C ASP A 111 15.11 9.70 15.83
N LEU A 112 15.79 9.34 14.73
CA LEU A 112 15.69 8.01 14.13
C LEU A 112 16.21 6.87 15.03
N TRP A 113 16.99 7.19 16.09
CA TRP A 113 17.51 6.22 17.04
C TRP A 113 16.51 5.88 18.16
N ASN A 114 15.48 6.70 18.33
CA ASN A 114 14.46 6.46 19.36
C ASN A 114 13.48 5.36 18.90
N ALA A 115 13.29 4.35 19.73
CA ALA A 115 12.22 3.37 19.51
C ALA A 115 10.85 4.02 19.77
N PRO A 116 9.80 3.68 18.97
CA PRO A 116 8.44 4.09 19.29
C PRO A 116 8.02 3.56 20.67
N THR A 117 7.44 4.43 21.48
CA THR A 117 6.92 4.04 22.79
C THR A 117 5.50 3.49 22.68
N LYS A 118 5.03 2.86 23.76
CA LYS A 118 3.72 2.20 23.79
C LYS A 118 2.55 3.15 23.46
N ASP A 119 2.66 4.42 23.81
CA ASP A 119 1.67 5.46 23.53
C ASP A 119 1.61 5.91 22.06
N ALA A 120 2.60 5.50 21.23
CA ALA A 120 2.49 5.66 19.79
C ALA A 120 1.44 4.73 19.17
N TYR A 121 1.03 3.67 19.84
CA TYR A 121 0.15 2.63 19.33
C TYR A 121 -1.24 2.67 19.95
N ALA A 122 -2.29 2.54 19.12
CA ALA A 122 -3.68 2.52 19.54
C ALA A 122 -4.53 1.46 18.84
N TYR A 123 -4.11 0.99 17.65
CA TYR A 123 -4.82 -0.02 16.85
C TYR A 123 -4.27 -1.43 17.08
N THR A 124 -3.09 -1.54 17.69
CA THR A 124 -2.38 -2.81 17.85
C THR A 124 -1.96 -3.03 19.31
N GLU A 125 -2.23 -4.22 19.81
CA GLU A 125 -1.67 -4.68 21.08
C GLU A 125 -0.17 -4.99 20.93
N GLU A 126 0.52 -5.09 22.08
CA GLU A 126 1.94 -5.46 22.10
C GLU A 126 2.13 -6.85 21.50
N PRO A 127 2.98 -7.00 20.46
CA PRO A 127 3.26 -8.31 19.88
C PRO A 127 3.89 -9.24 20.92
N GLY A 128 3.22 -10.34 21.24
CA GLY A 128 3.70 -11.26 22.25
C GLY A 128 3.36 -12.71 21.95
N LEU A 129 4.20 -13.64 22.44
CA LEU A 129 3.98 -15.08 22.29
C LEU A 129 2.93 -15.63 23.27
N GLY A 130 2.44 -14.81 24.21
CA GLY A 130 1.48 -15.22 25.24
C GLY A 130 0.04 -15.37 24.73
N ASN A 131 -0.30 -14.79 23.59
CA ASN A 131 -1.63 -14.95 22.98
C ASN A 131 -1.69 -16.20 22.13
N ALA A 132 -2.84 -16.90 22.15
CA ALA A 132 -3.07 -17.98 21.21
C ALA A 132 -3.10 -17.46 19.77
N PRO A 133 -2.52 -18.18 18.78
CA PRO A 133 -2.64 -17.81 17.38
C PRO A 133 -4.10 -17.70 16.95
N ASP A 134 -4.41 -16.69 16.14
CA ASP A 134 -5.72 -16.48 15.55
C ASP A 134 -5.72 -16.91 14.09
N GLU A 135 -6.44 -17.98 13.77
CA GLU A 135 -6.60 -18.44 12.39
C GLU A 135 -7.80 -17.76 11.74
N VAL A 136 -7.61 -17.20 10.55
CA VAL A 136 -8.66 -16.54 9.78
C VAL A 136 -8.64 -17.00 8.32
N VAL A 137 -9.84 -17.24 7.78
CA VAL A 137 -10.05 -17.52 6.34
C VAL A 137 -10.69 -16.30 5.72
N ILE A 138 -10.04 -15.73 4.69
CA ILE A 138 -10.56 -14.60 3.92
C ILE A 138 -10.90 -15.10 2.53
N SER A 139 -12.18 -14.93 2.13
CA SER A 139 -12.65 -15.26 0.79
C SER A 139 -12.67 -14.01 -0.09
N PHE A 140 -12.19 -14.16 -1.31
CA PHE A 140 -12.16 -13.10 -2.32
C PHE A 140 -12.97 -13.49 -3.56
N GLU A 141 -13.59 -12.51 -4.18
CA GLU A 141 -14.20 -12.58 -5.50
C GLU A 141 -13.69 -11.43 -6.36
N LYS A 142 -13.03 -11.77 -7.49
CA LYS A 142 -12.41 -10.77 -8.38
C LYS A 142 -11.58 -9.74 -7.62
N GLY A 143 -10.70 -10.21 -6.75
CA GLY A 143 -9.79 -9.40 -5.94
C GLY A 143 -10.42 -8.66 -4.75
N LYS A 144 -11.74 -8.75 -4.54
CA LYS A 144 -12.43 -8.07 -3.44
C LYS A 144 -12.73 -9.04 -2.31
N PRO A 145 -12.47 -8.69 -1.03
CA PRO A 145 -12.86 -9.53 0.09
C PRO A 145 -14.40 -9.56 0.20
N VAL A 146 -14.97 -10.77 0.28
CA VAL A 146 -16.43 -10.99 0.32
C VAL A 146 -16.88 -11.79 1.53
N ALA A 147 -15.99 -12.54 2.18
CA ALA A 147 -16.31 -13.24 3.42
C ALA A 147 -15.10 -13.38 4.34
N ILE A 148 -15.37 -13.47 5.65
CA ILE A 148 -14.40 -13.85 6.69
C ILE A 148 -14.97 -15.05 7.44
N ASP A 149 -14.20 -16.14 7.52
CA ASP A 149 -14.57 -17.41 8.15
C ASP A 149 -15.95 -17.93 7.65
N GLY A 150 -16.19 -17.76 6.34
CA GLY A 150 -17.44 -18.19 5.68
C GLY A 150 -18.64 -17.23 5.89
N LYS A 151 -18.49 -16.18 6.71
CA LYS A 151 -19.53 -15.17 6.90
C LYS A 151 -19.35 -14.05 5.89
N GLN A 152 -20.41 -13.77 5.10
CA GLN A 152 -20.44 -12.66 4.14
C GLN A 152 -20.21 -11.32 4.83
N VAL A 153 -19.37 -10.49 4.23
CA VAL A 153 -19.01 -9.15 4.72
C VAL A 153 -18.92 -8.15 3.58
N THR A 154 -19.16 -6.89 3.88
CA THR A 154 -18.75 -5.78 3.00
C THR A 154 -17.24 -5.54 3.15
N VAL A 155 -16.63 -4.82 2.22
CA VAL A 155 -15.20 -4.42 2.32
C VAL A 155 -14.93 -3.66 3.63
N LEU A 156 -15.82 -2.76 4.03
CA LEU A 156 -15.71 -2.02 5.29
C LEU A 156 -15.71 -2.98 6.49
N GLN A 157 -16.67 -3.88 6.56
CA GLN A 157 -16.74 -4.89 7.63
C GLN A 157 -15.51 -5.81 7.67
N ALA A 158 -14.97 -6.15 6.49
CA ALA A 158 -13.73 -6.93 6.43
C ALA A 158 -12.55 -6.17 7.03
N ILE A 159 -12.40 -4.88 6.71
CA ILE A 159 -11.36 -4.02 7.28
C ILE A 159 -11.50 -3.90 8.79
N GLU A 160 -12.71 -3.60 9.29
CA GLU A 160 -12.99 -3.43 10.72
C GLU A 160 -12.72 -4.72 11.53
N GLU A 161 -13.19 -5.86 11.03
CA GLU A 161 -12.96 -7.16 11.68
C GLU A 161 -11.47 -7.53 11.69
N LEU A 162 -10.76 -7.30 10.60
CA LEU A 162 -9.33 -7.58 10.54
C LEU A 162 -8.50 -6.56 11.33
N ASN A 163 -8.92 -5.31 11.42
CA ASN A 163 -8.30 -4.34 12.34
C ASN A 163 -8.37 -4.86 13.78
N ARG A 164 -9.53 -5.37 14.20
CA ARG A 164 -9.73 -5.92 15.54
C ARG A 164 -8.89 -7.17 15.78
N ARG A 165 -8.95 -8.16 14.86
CA ARG A 165 -8.29 -9.47 15.02
C ARG A 165 -6.77 -9.37 14.89
N ALA A 166 -6.29 -8.76 13.80
CA ALA A 166 -4.87 -8.60 13.54
C ALA A 166 -4.23 -7.62 14.54
N GLY A 167 -4.94 -6.56 14.91
CA GLY A 167 -4.51 -5.62 15.95
C GLY A 167 -4.30 -6.30 17.30
N ALA A 168 -5.21 -7.19 17.72
CA ALA A 168 -5.07 -7.97 18.95
C ALA A 168 -3.85 -8.90 18.96
N GLN A 169 -3.32 -9.26 17.80
CA GLN A 169 -2.09 -10.04 17.61
C GLN A 169 -0.85 -9.17 17.38
N GLY A 170 -0.96 -7.83 17.48
CA GLY A 170 0.13 -6.90 17.24
C GLY A 170 0.55 -6.78 15.78
N VAL A 171 -0.26 -7.28 14.85
CA VAL A 171 -0.01 -7.21 13.40
C VAL A 171 -0.27 -5.80 12.86
N GLY A 172 0.54 -5.37 11.90
CA GLY A 172 0.31 -4.14 11.14
C GLY A 172 1.04 -2.91 11.63
N ARG A 173 2.02 -3.06 12.54
CA ARG A 173 2.95 -2.00 12.94
C ARG A 173 4.03 -1.82 11.88
N LEU A 174 4.23 -0.59 11.42
CA LEU A 174 5.24 -0.22 10.44
C LEU A 174 6.01 0.99 10.93
N ASP A 175 7.33 0.96 10.82
CA ASP A 175 8.23 2.09 11.07
C ASP A 175 8.97 2.36 9.77
N MET A 176 8.74 3.51 9.17
CA MET A 176 9.35 3.81 7.89
C MET A 176 9.82 5.25 7.77
N VAL A 177 10.84 5.42 6.93
CA VAL A 177 11.31 6.73 6.52
C VAL A 177 10.87 6.96 5.08
N GLU A 178 10.04 7.98 4.88
CA GLU A 178 9.44 8.34 3.59
C GLU A 178 10.24 9.43 2.88
N ASP A 179 10.11 9.45 1.57
CA ASP A 179 10.57 10.54 0.72
C ASP A 179 9.40 11.48 0.44
N ARG A 180 9.30 12.60 1.18
CA ARG A 180 8.24 13.59 0.93
C ARG A 180 8.45 14.29 -0.39
N LEU A 181 7.36 14.68 -1.05
CA LEU A 181 7.35 15.37 -2.34
C LEU A 181 8.15 16.67 -2.34
N VAL A 182 8.24 17.32 -1.20
CA VAL A 182 9.04 18.55 -1.02
C VAL A 182 10.55 18.28 -0.89
N GLY A 183 11.00 17.03 -1.06
CA GLY A 183 12.41 16.66 -1.12
C GLY A 183 13.08 16.39 0.24
N ILE A 184 12.30 16.20 1.30
CA ILE A 184 12.82 15.85 2.64
C ILE A 184 12.42 14.43 3.03
N LYS A 185 13.24 13.80 3.88
CA LYS A 185 12.87 12.55 4.53
C LYS A 185 12.08 12.80 5.80
N SER A 186 11.10 11.94 6.08
CA SER A 186 10.34 11.97 7.33
C SER A 186 10.12 10.55 7.83
N ARG A 187 10.17 10.37 9.15
CA ARG A 187 9.83 9.10 9.79
C ARG A 187 8.40 9.13 10.26
N GLU A 188 7.68 8.07 9.94
CA GLU A 188 6.30 7.86 10.37
C GLU A 188 6.11 6.44 10.89
N ILE A 189 5.34 6.31 11.95
CA ILE A 189 4.90 5.04 12.51
C ILE A 189 3.48 4.83 12.05
N TYR A 190 3.20 3.67 11.44
CA TYR A 190 1.87 3.30 11.00
C TYR A 190 1.34 2.11 11.77
N GLU A 191 0.04 2.11 11.97
CA GLU A 191 -0.74 0.95 12.38
C GLU A 191 -1.82 0.70 11.33
N ALA A 192 -1.74 -0.43 10.63
CA ALA A 192 -2.67 -0.76 9.56
C ALA A 192 -3.01 -2.27 9.57
N PRO A 193 -3.54 -2.82 10.69
CA PRO A 193 -3.69 -4.25 10.87
C PRO A 193 -4.55 -4.90 9.79
N GLY A 194 -5.75 -4.38 9.54
CA GLY A 194 -6.65 -4.90 8.52
C GLY A 194 -6.12 -4.73 7.11
N ALA A 195 -5.53 -3.57 6.81
CA ALA A 195 -4.95 -3.28 5.50
C ALA A 195 -3.82 -4.25 5.15
N ILE A 196 -2.85 -4.41 6.04
CA ILE A 196 -1.70 -5.31 5.82
C ILE A 196 -2.16 -6.77 5.73
N THR A 197 -3.13 -7.18 6.53
CA THR A 197 -3.69 -8.54 6.48
C THR A 197 -4.40 -8.80 5.15
N LEU A 198 -5.24 -7.87 4.69
CA LEU A 198 -5.93 -7.99 3.39
C LEU A 198 -4.94 -8.01 2.23
N ILE A 199 -3.96 -7.11 2.22
CA ILE A 199 -2.94 -7.05 1.15
C ILE A 199 -2.17 -8.36 1.11
N ARG A 200 -1.73 -8.89 2.26
CA ARG A 200 -0.98 -10.14 2.32
C ARG A 200 -1.79 -11.36 1.86
N ALA A 201 -3.07 -11.42 2.24
CA ALA A 201 -3.97 -12.48 1.77
C ALA A 201 -4.20 -12.40 0.26
N HIS A 202 -4.45 -11.17 -0.24
CA HIS A 202 -4.67 -10.92 -1.65
C HIS A 202 -3.45 -11.29 -2.51
N GLU A 203 -2.24 -10.88 -2.12
CA GLU A 203 -0.99 -11.28 -2.78
C GLU A 203 -0.85 -12.81 -2.85
N ALA A 204 -1.16 -13.51 -1.76
CA ALA A 204 -1.10 -14.98 -1.71
C ALA A 204 -2.13 -15.66 -2.63
N LEU A 205 -3.24 -15.01 -2.93
CA LEU A 205 -4.22 -15.48 -3.91
C LEU A 205 -3.76 -15.20 -5.35
N GLU A 206 -3.20 -14.02 -5.61
CA GLU A 206 -2.61 -13.67 -6.90
C GLU A 206 -1.49 -14.65 -7.29
N ASP A 207 -0.68 -15.11 -6.34
CA ASP A 207 0.40 -16.08 -6.57
C ASP A 207 -0.09 -17.39 -7.23
N VAL A 208 -1.35 -17.77 -7.04
CA VAL A 208 -1.92 -19.01 -7.59
C VAL A 208 -2.90 -18.80 -8.74
N THR A 209 -3.33 -17.55 -8.99
CA THR A 209 -4.36 -17.25 -10.00
C THR A 209 -3.84 -16.43 -11.19
N LEU A 210 -2.72 -15.71 -11.04
CA LEU A 210 -2.17 -14.92 -12.12
C LEU A 210 -1.12 -15.70 -12.91
N GLU A 211 -1.17 -15.55 -14.24
CA GLU A 211 -0.12 -16.06 -15.13
C GLU A 211 1.21 -15.33 -14.85
N ARG A 212 2.32 -16.04 -15.06
CA ARG A 212 3.66 -15.59 -14.68
C ARG A 212 4.05 -14.20 -15.18
N GLU A 213 3.82 -13.91 -16.45
CA GLU A 213 4.23 -12.61 -17.04
C GLU A 213 3.27 -11.49 -16.61
N LEU A 214 1.98 -11.81 -16.50
CA LEU A 214 1.00 -10.89 -15.93
C LEU A 214 1.35 -10.52 -14.47
N ALA A 215 1.66 -11.51 -13.64
CA ALA A 215 2.05 -11.29 -12.24
C ALA A 215 3.33 -10.45 -12.12
N ARG A 216 4.31 -10.66 -12.99
CA ARG A 216 5.56 -9.87 -13.04
C ARG A 216 5.30 -8.43 -13.40
N TYR A 217 4.52 -8.20 -14.46
CA TYR A 217 4.22 -6.86 -14.94
C TYR A 217 3.33 -6.10 -13.94
N LYS A 218 2.35 -6.80 -13.34
CA LYS A 218 1.48 -6.22 -12.32
C LYS A 218 2.25 -5.63 -11.13
N ARG A 219 3.30 -6.27 -10.66
CA ARG A 219 4.15 -5.73 -9.58
C ARG A 219 4.74 -4.36 -9.90
N LEU A 220 5.11 -4.13 -11.16
CA LEU A 220 5.58 -2.82 -11.63
C LEU A 220 4.44 -1.80 -11.70
N THR A 221 3.29 -2.25 -12.19
CA THR A 221 2.07 -1.46 -12.27
C THR A 221 1.59 -1.03 -10.89
N ASP A 222 1.56 -1.95 -9.90
CA ASP A 222 1.17 -1.67 -8.52
C ASP A 222 2.11 -0.66 -7.84
N ALA A 223 3.41 -0.78 -8.09
CA ALA A 223 4.38 0.19 -7.59
C ALA A 223 4.11 1.58 -8.17
N ARG A 224 3.92 1.68 -9.49
CA ARG A 224 3.61 2.96 -10.15
C ARG A 224 2.28 3.54 -9.72
N TRP A 225 1.25 2.71 -9.55
CA TRP A 225 -0.05 3.12 -9.00
C TRP A 225 0.11 3.71 -7.59
N SER A 226 0.92 3.07 -6.76
CA SER A 226 1.18 3.53 -5.39
C SER A 226 1.90 4.88 -5.36
N GLU A 227 2.82 5.13 -6.30
CA GLU A 227 3.49 6.42 -6.48
C GLU A 227 2.50 7.50 -6.91
N GLU A 228 1.65 7.25 -7.92
CA GLU A 228 0.61 8.21 -8.34
C GLU A 228 -0.29 8.63 -7.17
N VAL A 229 -0.68 7.67 -6.33
CA VAL A 229 -1.52 7.95 -5.15
C VAL A 229 -0.74 8.72 -4.08
N TYR A 230 0.48 8.31 -3.79
CA TYR A 230 1.35 8.98 -2.83
C TYR A 230 1.61 10.45 -3.22
N ASP A 231 1.86 10.67 -4.51
CA ASP A 231 2.15 11.98 -5.11
C ASP A 231 0.92 12.90 -5.26
N GLY A 232 -0.27 12.42 -4.87
CA GLY A 232 -1.50 13.22 -4.96
C GLY A 232 -2.11 13.26 -6.36
N LEU A 233 -1.67 12.39 -7.27
CA LEU A 233 -2.11 12.33 -8.66
C LEU A 233 -3.30 11.38 -8.88
N TRP A 234 -4.19 11.27 -7.90
CA TRP A 234 -5.36 10.38 -7.92
C TRP A 234 -6.24 10.56 -9.17
N TYR A 235 -6.40 11.79 -9.65
CA TYR A 235 -7.24 12.11 -10.81
C TYR A 235 -6.46 12.17 -12.13
N SER A 236 -5.20 11.72 -12.15
CA SER A 236 -4.37 11.73 -13.36
C SER A 236 -4.87 10.73 -14.43
N PRO A 237 -4.62 11.00 -15.73
CA PRO A 237 -4.88 10.04 -16.80
C PRO A 237 -4.11 8.73 -16.62
N LEU A 238 -2.87 8.79 -16.12
CA LEU A 238 -2.03 7.61 -15.89
C LEU A 238 -2.67 6.71 -14.83
N LYS A 239 -3.09 7.29 -13.69
CA LYS A 239 -3.74 6.52 -12.62
C LYS A 239 -4.99 5.80 -13.11
N ARG A 240 -5.83 6.44 -13.96
CA ARG A 240 -7.00 5.78 -14.57
C ARG A 240 -6.62 4.60 -15.48
N SER A 241 -5.54 4.73 -16.23
CA SER A 241 -5.04 3.62 -17.07
C SER A 241 -4.51 2.46 -16.24
N LEU A 242 -3.81 2.76 -15.14
CA LEU A 242 -3.36 1.76 -14.19
C LEU A 242 -4.54 1.08 -13.47
N ASP A 243 -5.60 1.81 -13.12
CA ASP A 243 -6.84 1.25 -12.57
C ASP A 243 -7.47 0.22 -13.51
N ALA A 244 -7.55 0.54 -14.80
CA ALA A 244 -8.12 -0.36 -15.79
C ALA A 244 -7.29 -1.65 -15.94
N PHE A 245 -5.96 -1.52 -15.96
CA PHE A 245 -5.07 -2.68 -15.97
C PHE A 245 -5.23 -3.54 -14.71
N ILE A 246 -5.26 -2.91 -13.53
CA ILE A 246 -5.44 -3.61 -12.27
C ILE A 246 -6.79 -4.32 -12.26
N ALA A 247 -7.88 -3.63 -12.64
CA ALA A 247 -9.21 -4.22 -12.65
C ALA A 247 -9.29 -5.47 -13.55
N GLU A 248 -8.73 -5.41 -14.75
CA GLU A 248 -8.68 -6.55 -15.68
C GLU A 248 -7.88 -7.72 -15.08
N SER A 249 -6.75 -7.43 -14.42
CA SER A 249 -5.92 -8.47 -13.80
C SER A 249 -6.62 -9.22 -12.67
N GLN A 250 -7.71 -8.66 -12.11
CA GLN A 250 -8.43 -9.25 -10.97
C GLN A 250 -9.58 -10.18 -11.37
N GLU A 251 -9.93 -10.31 -12.65
CA GLU A 251 -11.08 -11.10 -13.11
C GLU A 251 -11.04 -12.57 -12.63
N HIS A 252 -9.85 -13.13 -12.44
CA HIS A 252 -9.65 -14.51 -11.98
C HIS A 252 -9.15 -14.62 -10.54
N VAL A 253 -8.96 -13.51 -9.83
CA VAL A 253 -8.47 -13.51 -8.44
C VAL A 253 -9.63 -13.79 -7.47
N THR A 254 -10.06 -15.07 -7.47
CA THR A 254 -11.20 -15.57 -6.69
C THR A 254 -10.79 -16.83 -5.92
N GLY A 255 -11.07 -16.88 -4.63
CA GLY A 255 -10.73 -18.02 -3.77
C GLY A 255 -10.59 -17.66 -2.31
N ASP A 256 -10.08 -18.62 -1.54
CA ASP A 256 -9.93 -18.52 -0.09
C ASP A 256 -8.45 -18.57 0.31
N ILE A 257 -8.08 -17.70 1.22
CA ILE A 257 -6.76 -17.69 1.85
C ILE A 257 -6.93 -17.90 3.35
N ARG A 258 -6.21 -18.88 3.89
CA ARG A 258 -6.13 -19.16 5.32
C ARG A 258 -4.84 -18.57 5.87
N LEU A 259 -4.98 -17.71 6.86
CA LEU A 259 -3.89 -17.04 7.55
C LEU A 259 -3.87 -17.43 9.02
N VAL A 260 -2.68 -17.39 9.63
CA VAL A 260 -2.50 -17.35 11.08
C VAL A 260 -1.89 -16.00 11.44
N LEU A 261 -2.56 -15.30 12.33
CA LEU A 261 -2.14 -14.03 12.92
C LEU A 261 -1.56 -14.33 14.31
N HIS A 262 -0.29 -14.01 14.52
CA HIS A 262 0.37 -14.31 15.79
C HIS A 262 1.63 -13.49 15.99
N ALA A 263 1.79 -12.92 17.17
CA ALA A 263 3.00 -12.21 17.60
C ALA A 263 3.51 -11.17 16.57
N GLY A 264 2.61 -10.36 15.99
CA GLY A 264 2.93 -9.34 15.00
C GLY A 264 3.14 -9.87 13.57
N GLN A 265 2.97 -11.17 13.34
CA GLN A 265 3.19 -11.80 12.03
C GLN A 265 1.91 -12.30 11.38
N ILE A 266 1.96 -12.38 10.05
CA ILE A 266 0.93 -12.97 9.20
C ILE A 266 1.55 -14.18 8.49
N ILE A 267 1.05 -15.37 8.77
CA ILE A 267 1.52 -16.63 8.19
C ILE A 267 0.44 -17.15 7.25
N VAL A 268 0.78 -17.36 5.98
CA VAL A 268 -0.13 -17.95 5.00
C VAL A 268 -0.10 -19.47 5.16
N ASN A 269 -1.18 -20.05 5.67
CA ASN A 269 -1.31 -21.48 5.95
C ASN A 269 -2.10 -22.27 4.90
N GLY A 270 -2.76 -21.61 3.96
CA GLY A 270 -3.47 -22.31 2.90
C GLY A 270 -3.99 -21.36 1.82
N ARG A 271 -4.08 -21.92 0.62
CA ARG A 271 -4.63 -21.26 -0.57
C ARG A 271 -5.59 -22.22 -1.25
N ARG A 272 -6.76 -21.74 -1.65
CA ARG A 272 -7.72 -22.51 -2.42
C ARG A 272 -8.42 -21.59 -3.42
N SER A 273 -8.43 -21.97 -4.69
CA SER A 273 -9.08 -21.21 -5.74
C SER A 273 -9.62 -22.12 -6.83
N PRO A 274 -10.86 -21.91 -7.30
CA PRO A 274 -11.37 -22.56 -8.50
C PRO A 274 -10.72 -22.03 -9.78
N GLN A 275 -10.00 -20.91 -9.70
CA GLN A 275 -9.26 -20.27 -10.79
C GLN A 275 -7.74 -20.51 -10.70
N SER A 276 -7.31 -21.46 -9.86
CA SER A 276 -5.90 -21.75 -9.63
C SER A 276 -5.21 -22.24 -10.91
N LEU A 277 -4.05 -21.67 -11.19
CA LEU A 277 -3.11 -22.16 -12.21
C LEU A 277 -2.12 -23.20 -11.66
N TYR A 278 -2.20 -23.50 -10.34
CA TYR A 278 -1.40 -24.54 -9.73
C TYR A 278 -2.02 -25.91 -10.06
N ASP A 279 -1.35 -26.64 -10.92
CA ASP A 279 -1.71 -28.01 -11.28
C ASP A 279 -0.81 -28.98 -10.52
N PHE A 280 -1.41 -29.76 -9.60
CA PHE A 280 -0.69 -30.71 -8.78
C PHE A 280 0.02 -31.78 -9.63
N SER A 281 -0.59 -32.24 -10.73
CA SER A 281 -0.01 -33.29 -11.59
C SER A 281 1.24 -32.82 -12.32
N LEU A 282 1.37 -31.50 -12.58
CA LEU A 282 2.55 -30.90 -13.20
C LEU A 282 3.61 -30.47 -12.18
N ALA A 283 3.21 -30.26 -10.92
CA ALA A 283 4.07 -29.72 -9.88
C ALA A 283 4.67 -30.79 -8.95
N THR A 284 4.07 -31.98 -8.90
CA THR A 284 4.53 -33.06 -8.01
C THR A 284 5.82 -33.70 -8.48
N TYR A 285 6.65 -34.15 -7.54
CA TYR A 285 7.81 -35.01 -7.80
C TYR A 285 7.54 -36.49 -7.46
N ASP A 286 6.29 -36.79 -7.08
CA ASP A 286 5.86 -38.13 -6.70
C ASP A 286 5.27 -38.90 -7.89
N THR A 287 4.80 -40.12 -7.61
CA THR A 287 4.09 -40.96 -8.58
C THR A 287 2.87 -40.19 -9.15
N GLY A 288 2.78 -40.10 -10.48
CA GLY A 288 1.72 -39.37 -11.18
C GLY A 288 2.18 -38.04 -11.76
N ASP A 289 3.49 -37.72 -11.71
CA ASP A 289 4.09 -36.59 -12.43
C ASP A 289 3.74 -36.68 -13.93
N ALA A 290 3.01 -35.67 -14.43
CA ALA A 290 2.61 -35.53 -15.83
C ALA A 290 3.54 -34.57 -16.60
N PHE A 291 4.55 -33.97 -15.95
CA PHE A 291 5.47 -33.03 -16.58
C PHE A 291 6.50 -33.76 -17.46
N ASP A 292 6.60 -33.39 -18.72
CA ASP A 292 7.64 -33.91 -19.61
C ASP A 292 9.01 -33.28 -19.31
N GLN A 293 9.77 -33.92 -18.44
CA GLN A 293 11.10 -33.46 -18.05
C GLN A 293 12.09 -33.46 -19.22
N THR A 294 11.86 -34.26 -20.29
CA THR A 294 12.76 -34.32 -21.43
C THR A 294 12.69 -33.06 -22.30
N ALA A 295 11.52 -32.42 -22.35
CA ALA A 295 11.34 -31.15 -23.07
C ALA A 295 12.18 -30.02 -22.46
N ALA A 296 12.46 -30.08 -21.16
CA ALA A 296 13.25 -29.06 -20.43
C ALA A 296 14.68 -28.93 -20.99
N LYS A 297 15.28 -30.00 -21.51
CA LYS A 297 16.64 -29.98 -22.06
C LYS A 297 16.78 -28.97 -23.20
N GLY A 298 15.87 -29.01 -24.18
CA GLY A 298 15.87 -28.05 -25.29
C GLY A 298 15.59 -26.62 -24.84
N PHE A 299 14.64 -26.45 -23.93
CA PHE A 299 14.33 -25.14 -23.35
C PHE A 299 15.56 -24.51 -22.67
N VAL A 300 16.27 -25.23 -21.80
CA VAL A 300 17.45 -24.72 -21.07
C VAL A 300 18.54 -24.25 -22.01
N GLN A 301 18.81 -25.02 -23.10
CA GLN A 301 19.79 -24.65 -24.10
C GLN A 301 19.44 -23.31 -24.78
N LEU A 302 18.20 -23.18 -25.25
CA LEU A 302 17.77 -21.96 -25.94
C LEU A 302 17.66 -20.76 -24.99
N HIS A 303 17.16 -20.97 -23.79
CA HIS A 303 16.99 -19.92 -22.79
C HIS A 303 18.34 -19.34 -22.33
N GLY A 304 19.36 -20.19 -22.20
CA GLY A 304 20.71 -19.78 -21.80
C GLY A 304 21.59 -19.23 -22.92
N LEU A 305 21.20 -19.39 -24.21
CA LEU A 305 22.08 -19.17 -25.34
C LEU A 305 22.67 -17.75 -25.43
N SER A 306 21.85 -16.71 -25.22
CA SER A 306 22.34 -15.33 -25.25
C SER A 306 23.36 -15.04 -24.15
N THR A 307 23.14 -15.59 -22.94
CA THR A 307 24.06 -15.46 -21.81
C THR A 307 25.36 -16.22 -22.07
N GLU A 308 25.28 -17.42 -22.64
CA GLU A 308 26.46 -18.20 -23.04
C GLU A 308 27.32 -17.45 -24.06
N ILE A 309 26.69 -16.90 -25.11
CA ILE A 309 27.37 -16.12 -26.16
C ILE A 309 28.05 -14.88 -25.54
N ALA A 310 27.35 -14.13 -24.68
CA ALA A 310 27.92 -12.96 -24.05
C ALA A 310 29.17 -13.32 -23.19
N ASN A 311 29.06 -14.36 -22.36
CA ASN A 311 30.17 -14.80 -21.51
C ASN A 311 31.34 -15.39 -22.32
N LYS A 312 31.08 -16.03 -23.49
CA LYS A 312 32.14 -16.50 -24.39
C LYS A 312 32.90 -15.33 -25.00
N ARG A 313 32.20 -14.32 -25.50
CA ARG A 313 32.82 -13.06 -25.98
C ARG A 313 33.74 -12.45 -24.93
N ASP A 314 33.26 -12.34 -23.68
CA ASP A 314 33.99 -11.67 -22.60
C ASP A 314 35.26 -12.46 -22.16
N ARG A 315 35.22 -13.80 -22.25
CA ARG A 315 36.37 -14.66 -21.98
C ARG A 315 37.40 -14.68 -23.12
N ASP A 316 36.93 -14.71 -24.33
CA ASP A 316 37.78 -14.92 -25.51
C ASP A 316 38.27 -13.59 -26.13
N GLY A 317 38.00 -12.42 -25.46
CA GLY A 317 38.42 -11.11 -25.95
C GLY A 317 37.64 -10.61 -27.17
N GLY A 318 36.45 -11.16 -27.44
CA GLY A 318 35.56 -10.84 -28.56
C GLY A 318 35.40 -11.98 -29.54
N PHE A 319 34.31 -11.94 -30.30
CA PHE A 319 34.17 -12.85 -31.45
C PHE A 319 35.23 -12.51 -32.51
N PRO A 320 35.88 -13.51 -33.15
CA PRO A 320 36.63 -13.23 -34.35
C PRO A 320 35.69 -12.55 -35.34
N THR A 321 36.01 -11.32 -35.71
CA THR A 321 35.40 -10.68 -36.87
C THR A 321 35.58 -11.66 -38.02
N SER A 322 34.49 -12.07 -38.67
CA SER A 322 34.54 -12.90 -39.85
C SER A 322 35.37 -12.16 -40.90
N GLU A 323 36.67 -12.43 -40.96
CA GLU A 323 37.40 -12.30 -42.20
C GLU A 323 36.92 -13.41 -43.12
N ASN A 324 35.81 -13.21 -43.80
CA ASN A 324 35.41 -13.90 -45.01
C ASN A 324 34.13 -13.27 -45.56
N GLY A 325 34.27 -12.02 -46.03
CA GLY A 325 33.42 -11.47 -47.06
C GLY A 325 34.19 -11.66 -48.38
N GLN A 326 34.09 -12.79 -48.98
CA GLN A 326 34.21 -12.99 -50.45
C GLN A 326 33.08 -13.87 -50.90
#